data_0676c5bd48bceab8fcc597e0620364fd
#
_entry.id   0676c5bd48bceab8fcc597e0620364fd
#
_cell.length_a   1.000
_cell.length_b   1.000
_cell.length_c   1.000
_cell.angle_alpha   90.00
_cell.angle_beta   90.00
_cell.angle_gamma   90.00
#
_symmetry.space_group_name_H-M   'P 1'
#
loop_
_entity.id
_entity.type
_entity.pdbx_description
1 polymer ?
#
loop_
_entity_poly.entity_id
_entity_poly.type
_entity_poly.pdbx_seq_one_letter_code
_entity_poly.pdbx_strand_id
1 'polypeptide(L)'
;MDIPATWPHVRATAAAVILLDTNALIWLHRGDVRAAVLTSRGTRLYASPASVLELQFLLESGRLRLRRGASISQLAHDEPWVLDDPASAAWFEKATEVGWTRDPFDRLLVAHARLRKWRLATGDRALIDRLGADEYVAL
;
A
#
# COMPACT_ATOMS: atom_id res chain seq x y z
N MET A 1 12.58 30.68 -7.84
CA MET A 1 13.74 30.87 -6.94
C MET A 1 14.08 29.50 -6.35
N ASP A 2 15.31 29.09 -6.53
CA ASP A 2 15.75 27.80 -6.01
C ASP A 2 15.91 27.86 -4.49
N ILE A 3 15.30 26.91 -3.82
CA ILE A 3 15.41 26.79 -2.37
C ILE A 3 16.65 25.95 -2.06
N PRO A 4 17.60 26.46 -1.25
CA PRO A 4 18.78 25.69 -0.90
C PRO A 4 18.42 24.35 -0.25
N ALA A 5 19.08 23.28 -0.64
CA ALA A 5 18.86 21.94 -0.10
C ALA A 5 19.14 21.85 1.41
N THR A 6 19.87 22.83 1.94
CA THR A 6 20.20 22.94 3.37
C THR A 6 19.08 23.51 4.23
N TRP A 7 18.03 24.02 3.62
CA TRP A 7 16.91 24.57 4.40
C TRP A 7 16.10 23.43 5.02
N PRO A 8 15.96 23.39 6.36
CA PRO A 8 15.30 22.27 7.04
C PRO A 8 13.86 22.04 6.61
N HIS A 9 13.11 23.12 6.31
CA HIS A 9 11.71 23.00 5.90
C HIS A 9 11.54 22.38 4.50
N VAL A 10 12.55 22.41 3.64
CA VAL A 10 12.51 21.73 2.34
C VAL A 10 12.48 20.22 2.54
N ARG A 11 13.23 19.70 3.51
CA ARG A 11 13.20 18.27 3.87
C ARG A 11 11.90 17.88 4.53
N ALA A 12 11.37 18.77 5.38
CA ALA A 12 10.11 18.54 6.06
C ALA A 12 8.92 18.48 5.10
N THR A 13 9.04 19.09 3.91
CA THR A 13 7.99 19.06 2.88
C THR A 13 8.15 17.92 1.89
N ALA A 14 9.17 17.05 2.06
CA ALA A 14 9.33 15.87 1.21
C ALA A 14 8.10 14.98 1.32
N ALA A 15 7.62 14.49 0.17
CA ALA A 15 6.44 13.64 0.12
C ALA A 15 6.66 12.34 0.93
N ALA A 16 5.70 12.00 1.76
CA ALA A 16 5.64 10.67 2.35
C ALA A 16 5.28 9.65 1.26
N VAL A 17 6.02 8.55 1.20
CA VAL A 17 5.77 7.47 0.24
C VAL A 17 5.15 6.30 0.98
N ILE A 18 3.97 5.90 0.57
CA ILE A 18 3.17 4.91 1.27
C ILE A 18 2.72 3.82 0.29
N LEU A 19 2.91 2.57 0.68
CA LEU A 19 2.32 1.42 0.00
C LEU A 19 0.97 1.11 0.63
N LEU A 20 -0.05 0.99 -0.18
CA LEU A 20 -1.38 0.62 0.28
C LEU A 20 -1.48 -0.90 0.45
N ASP A 21 -2.02 -1.38 1.58
CA ASP A 21 -2.50 -2.75 1.61
C ASP A 21 -3.81 -2.85 0.82
N THR A 22 -4.32 -4.04 0.63
CA THR A 22 -5.49 -4.24 -0.23
C THR A 22 -6.73 -3.56 0.33
N ASN A 23 -6.95 -3.60 1.64
CA ASN A 23 -8.09 -2.93 2.26
C ASN A 23 -7.95 -1.41 2.19
N ALA A 24 -6.75 -0.87 2.39
CA ALA A 24 -6.50 0.56 2.27
C ALA A 24 -6.85 1.06 0.86
N LEU A 25 -6.50 0.30 -0.17
CA LEU A 25 -6.84 0.60 -1.55
C LEU A 25 -8.35 0.63 -1.75
N ILE A 26 -9.06 -0.38 -1.24
CA ILE A 26 -10.53 -0.47 -1.32
C ILE A 26 -11.18 0.72 -0.61
N TRP A 27 -10.73 1.03 0.60
CA TRP A 27 -11.29 2.14 1.38
C TRP A 27 -11.06 3.48 0.69
N LEU A 28 -9.86 3.68 0.16
CA LEU A 28 -9.53 4.91 -0.55
C LEU A 28 -10.39 5.06 -1.82
N HIS A 29 -10.57 3.99 -2.57
CA HIS A 29 -11.41 3.96 -3.76
C HIS A 29 -12.88 4.30 -3.42
N ARG A 30 -13.37 3.85 -2.28
CA ARG A 30 -14.75 4.10 -1.82
C ARG A 30 -14.93 5.46 -1.13
N GLY A 31 -13.85 6.18 -0.87
CA GLY A 31 -13.91 7.40 -0.06
C GLY A 31 -14.23 7.13 1.41
N ASP A 32 -13.86 5.97 1.92
CA ASP A 32 -14.08 5.59 3.32
C ASP A 32 -13.25 6.47 4.25
N VAL A 33 -13.85 6.91 5.36
CA VAL A 33 -13.22 7.80 6.33
C VAL A 33 -11.94 7.20 6.93
N ARG A 34 -11.83 5.87 7.02
CA ARG A 34 -10.64 5.20 7.50
C ARG A 34 -9.38 5.52 6.68
N ALA A 35 -9.55 5.82 5.41
CA ALA A 35 -8.46 6.16 4.51
C ALA A 35 -8.21 7.67 4.38
N ALA A 36 -8.94 8.50 5.12
CA ALA A 36 -8.85 9.95 4.99
C ALA A 36 -7.44 10.49 5.25
N VAL A 37 -6.70 9.88 6.17
CA VAL A 37 -5.33 10.27 6.50
C VAL A 37 -4.39 10.14 5.29
N LEU A 38 -4.73 9.29 4.33
CA LEU A 38 -3.92 9.06 3.13
C LEU A 38 -4.12 10.13 2.05
N THR A 39 -5.09 10.99 2.21
CA THR A 39 -5.41 12.05 1.22
C THR A 39 -4.67 13.36 1.49
N SER A 40 -3.75 13.38 2.45
CA SER A 40 -2.97 14.56 2.80
C SER A 40 -2.05 14.98 1.66
N ARG A 41 -1.85 16.29 1.52
CA ARG A 41 -0.92 16.86 0.55
C ARG A 41 0.50 16.30 0.76
N GLY A 42 1.19 16.06 -0.36
CA GLY A 42 2.55 15.58 -0.33
C GLY A 42 2.68 14.07 -0.08
N THR A 43 1.57 13.36 0.05
CA THR A 43 1.58 11.91 0.16
C THR A 43 1.57 11.27 -1.22
N ARG A 44 2.52 10.36 -1.46
CA ARG A 44 2.59 9.58 -2.69
C ARG A 44 2.15 8.16 -2.38
N LEU A 45 1.13 7.70 -3.07
CA LEU A 45 0.50 6.40 -2.82
C LEU A 45 0.86 5.41 -3.91
N TYR A 46 1.21 4.21 -3.50
CA TYR A 46 1.50 3.10 -4.40
C TYR A 46 0.65 1.89 -4.06
N ALA A 47 0.23 1.19 -5.11
CA ALA A 47 -0.41 -0.12 -5.00
C ALA A 47 0.60 -1.21 -5.36
N SER A 48 0.42 -2.39 -4.79
CA SER A 48 1.25 -3.56 -5.06
C SER A 48 0.60 -4.46 -6.10
N PRO A 49 1.39 -5.12 -6.97
CA PRO A 49 0.86 -6.20 -7.81
C PRO A 49 0.20 -7.32 -7.01
N ALA A 50 0.63 -7.55 -5.76
CA ALA A 50 -0.02 -8.52 -4.87
C ALA A 50 -1.48 -8.17 -4.62
N SER A 51 -1.80 -6.89 -4.51
CA SER A 51 -3.19 -6.43 -4.31
C SER A 51 -4.07 -6.70 -5.53
N VAL A 52 -3.50 -6.68 -6.73
CA VAL A 52 -4.27 -7.03 -7.95
C VAL A 52 -4.83 -8.44 -7.84
N LEU A 53 -3.99 -9.39 -7.44
CA LEU A 53 -4.43 -10.78 -7.29
C LEU A 53 -5.36 -10.95 -6.10
N GLU A 54 -5.08 -10.29 -4.98
CA GLU A 54 -5.94 -10.36 -3.80
C GLU A 54 -7.33 -9.78 -4.07
N LEU A 55 -7.41 -8.65 -4.81
CA LEU A 55 -8.68 -8.07 -5.23
C LEU A 55 -9.49 -9.06 -6.07
N GLN A 56 -8.84 -9.76 -7.01
CA GLN A 56 -9.48 -10.79 -7.81
C GLN A 56 -10.00 -11.94 -6.94
N PHE A 57 -9.19 -12.38 -5.99
CA PHE A 57 -9.58 -13.41 -5.02
C PHE A 57 -10.79 -12.97 -4.19
N LEU A 58 -10.79 -11.72 -3.72
CA LEU A 58 -11.91 -11.18 -2.94
C LEU A 58 -13.19 -11.08 -3.77
N LEU A 59 -13.06 -10.72 -5.04
CA LEU A 59 -14.19 -10.67 -5.98
C LEU A 59 -14.79 -12.06 -6.18
N GLU A 60 -13.94 -13.07 -6.44
CA GLU A 60 -14.37 -14.44 -6.66
C GLU A 60 -15.01 -15.08 -5.41
N SER A 61 -14.54 -14.70 -4.23
CA SER A 61 -15.07 -15.19 -2.96
C SER A 61 -16.29 -14.43 -2.45
N GLY A 62 -16.77 -13.43 -3.21
CA GLY A 62 -17.94 -12.63 -2.84
C GLY A 62 -17.68 -11.57 -1.78
N ARG A 63 -16.41 -11.35 -1.39
CA ARG A 63 -16.04 -10.34 -0.38
C ARG A 63 -15.87 -8.94 -0.95
N LEU A 64 -15.75 -8.83 -2.26
CA LEU A 64 -15.63 -7.57 -2.95
C LEU A 64 -16.70 -7.51 -4.05
N ARG A 65 -17.40 -6.38 -4.14
CA ARG A 65 -18.33 -6.10 -5.22
C ARG A 65 -17.83 -4.90 -5.99
N LEU A 66 -17.79 -5.01 -7.30
CA LEU A 66 -17.45 -3.91 -8.19
C LEU A 66 -18.71 -3.26 -8.76
N ARG A 67 -18.60 -1.97 -9.08
CA ARG A 67 -19.64 -1.30 -9.83
C ARG A 67 -19.82 -1.97 -11.19
N ARG A 68 -21.04 -1.96 -11.71
CA ARG A 68 -21.32 -2.48 -13.05
C ARG A 68 -20.38 -1.84 -14.07
N GLY A 69 -19.70 -2.67 -14.84
CA GLY A 69 -18.74 -2.23 -15.85
C GLY A 69 -17.32 -1.93 -15.32
N ALA A 70 -17.12 -1.98 -14.01
CA ALA A 70 -15.78 -1.83 -13.42
C ALA A 70 -15.00 -3.14 -13.47
N SER A 71 -13.68 -3.05 -13.48
CA SER A 71 -12.79 -4.21 -13.49
C SER A 71 -11.69 -4.06 -12.44
N ILE A 72 -11.07 -5.19 -12.06
CA ILE A 72 -9.90 -5.18 -11.17
C ILE A 72 -8.75 -4.39 -11.80
N SER A 73 -8.55 -4.51 -13.12
CA SER A 73 -7.52 -3.76 -13.82
C SER A 73 -7.72 -2.24 -13.69
N GLN A 74 -8.95 -1.77 -13.84
CA GLN A 74 -9.27 -0.36 -13.63
C GLN A 74 -8.96 0.07 -12.20
N LEU A 75 -9.40 -0.71 -11.21
CA LEU A 75 -9.15 -0.41 -9.80
C LEU A 75 -7.65 -0.34 -9.51
N ALA A 76 -6.85 -1.25 -10.08
CA ALA A 76 -5.41 -1.28 -9.87
C ALA A 76 -4.68 -0.06 -10.46
N HIS A 77 -5.24 0.55 -11.49
CA HIS A 77 -4.61 1.67 -12.22
C HIS A 77 -5.32 3.01 -12.00
N ASP A 78 -6.32 3.05 -11.12
CA ASP A 78 -7.05 4.28 -10.83
C ASP A 78 -6.24 5.26 -9.98
N GLU A 79 -6.49 6.55 -10.17
CA GLU A 79 -6.06 7.59 -9.27
C GLU A 79 -6.64 7.38 -7.87
N PRO A 80 -5.94 7.75 -6.80
CA PRO A 80 -4.72 8.57 -6.73
C PRO A 80 -3.42 7.77 -6.53
N TRP A 81 -3.41 6.49 -6.70
CA TRP A 81 -2.21 5.66 -6.53
C TRP A 81 -1.59 5.26 -7.86
N VAL A 82 -0.33 4.84 -7.80
CA VAL A 82 0.41 4.27 -8.92
C VAL A 82 0.72 2.82 -8.61
N LEU A 83 0.51 1.93 -9.56
CA LEU A 83 0.93 0.54 -9.41
C LEU A 83 2.45 0.45 -9.49
N ASP A 84 3.08 -0.04 -8.42
CA ASP A 84 4.51 -0.26 -8.38
C ASP A 84 4.87 -1.60 -9.00
N ASP A 85 6.12 -1.75 -9.38
CA ASP A 85 6.63 -2.96 -10.01
C ASP A 85 8.01 -3.30 -9.44
N PRO A 86 8.08 -3.89 -8.24
CA PRO A 86 9.35 -4.30 -7.66
C PRO A 86 9.94 -5.48 -8.42
N ALA A 87 11.27 -5.60 -8.41
CA ALA A 87 11.97 -6.73 -9.01
C ALA A 87 11.47 -8.04 -8.37
N SER A 88 10.85 -8.91 -9.16
CA SER A 88 10.05 -10.01 -8.63
C SER A 88 10.86 -11.02 -7.81
N ALA A 89 12.05 -11.40 -8.25
CA ALA A 89 12.88 -12.35 -7.50
C ALA A 89 13.27 -11.82 -6.12
N ALA A 90 13.75 -10.58 -6.05
CA ALA A 90 14.11 -9.95 -4.78
C ALA A 90 12.90 -9.79 -3.86
N TRP A 91 11.76 -9.42 -4.43
CA TRP A 91 10.51 -9.26 -3.70
C TRP A 91 10.03 -10.58 -3.09
N PHE A 92 9.99 -11.63 -3.88
CA PHE A 92 9.53 -12.94 -3.42
C PHE A 92 10.48 -13.56 -2.40
N GLU A 93 11.79 -13.40 -2.59
CA GLU A 93 12.78 -13.82 -1.59
C GLU A 93 12.59 -13.08 -0.27
N LYS A 94 12.34 -11.78 -0.32
CA LYS A 94 12.04 -10.98 0.87
C LYS A 94 10.79 -11.50 1.59
N ALA A 95 9.79 -11.92 0.84
CA ALA A 95 8.55 -12.46 1.40
C ALA A 95 8.76 -13.77 2.18
N THR A 96 9.80 -14.54 1.86
CA THR A 96 10.13 -15.75 2.62
C THR A 96 10.56 -15.45 4.05
N GLU A 97 11.01 -14.23 4.32
CA GLU A 97 11.41 -13.79 5.66
C GLU A 97 10.22 -13.42 6.56
N VAL A 98 9.03 -13.28 5.99
CA VAL A 98 7.81 -12.87 6.73
C VAL A 98 7.07 -14.13 7.22
N GLY A 99 7.76 -14.96 8.02
CA GLY A 99 7.27 -16.26 8.43
C GLY A 99 6.23 -16.24 9.55
N TRP A 100 5.97 -15.08 10.16
CA TRP A 100 5.01 -14.93 11.24
C TRP A 100 3.55 -14.84 10.77
N THR A 101 3.31 -14.83 9.47
CA THR A 101 1.98 -14.99 8.87
C THR A 101 2.01 -16.05 7.78
N ARG A 102 0.92 -16.76 7.60
CA ARG A 102 0.76 -17.75 6.52
C ARG A 102 0.04 -17.20 5.31
N ASP A 103 -0.55 -16.02 5.42
CA ASP A 103 -1.23 -15.38 4.31
C ASP A 103 -0.20 -14.90 3.28
N PRO A 104 -0.21 -15.44 2.06
CA PRO A 104 0.78 -15.07 1.05
C PRO A 104 0.65 -13.61 0.60
N PHE A 105 -0.55 -13.04 0.62
CA PHE A 105 -0.75 -11.64 0.26
C PHE A 105 -0.13 -10.72 1.31
N ASP A 106 -0.34 -11.01 2.59
CA ASP A 106 0.27 -10.25 3.68
C ASP A 106 1.79 -10.33 3.61
N ARG A 107 2.35 -11.51 3.35
CA ARG A 107 3.80 -11.68 3.17
C ARG A 107 4.32 -10.80 2.04
N LEU A 108 3.66 -10.80 0.91
CA LEU A 108 4.07 -10.03 -0.25
C LEU A 108 3.94 -8.52 -0.01
N LEU A 109 2.90 -8.08 0.67
CA LEU A 109 2.71 -6.66 0.98
C LEU A 109 3.78 -6.16 1.95
N VAL A 110 4.04 -6.89 3.03
CA VAL A 110 5.08 -6.53 4.00
C VAL A 110 6.47 -6.53 3.34
N ALA A 111 6.75 -7.56 2.56
CA ALA A 111 8.03 -7.67 1.84
C ALA A 111 8.21 -6.53 0.83
N HIS A 112 7.16 -6.17 0.11
CA HIS A 112 7.18 -5.07 -0.85
C HIS A 112 7.53 -3.74 -0.14
N ALA A 113 6.85 -3.44 0.94
CA ALA A 113 7.11 -2.24 1.73
C ALA A 113 8.55 -2.22 2.25
N ARG A 114 9.03 -3.33 2.78
CA ARG A 114 10.41 -3.46 3.29
C ARG A 114 11.46 -3.33 2.20
N LEU A 115 11.21 -3.93 1.05
CA LEU A 115 12.12 -3.85 -0.09
C LEU A 115 12.29 -2.40 -0.57
N ARG A 116 11.20 -1.65 -0.62
CA ARG A 116 11.19 -0.23 -1.01
C ARG A 116 11.55 0.72 0.13
N LYS A 117 11.53 0.25 1.38
CA LYS A 117 11.65 1.08 2.59
C LYS A 117 10.53 2.12 2.68
N TRP A 118 9.34 1.71 2.31
CA TRP A 118 8.13 2.50 2.45
C TRP A 118 7.31 2.04 3.64
N ARG A 119 6.46 2.91 4.16
CA ARG A 119 5.46 2.51 5.15
C ARG A 119 4.30 1.81 4.46
N LEU A 120 3.77 0.80 5.13
CA LEU A 120 2.57 0.09 4.69
C LEU A 120 1.35 0.70 5.38
N ALA A 121 0.39 1.22 4.61
CA ALA A 121 -0.88 1.66 5.16
C ALA A 121 -1.78 0.45 5.37
N THR A 122 -2.18 0.22 6.60
CA THR A 122 -2.96 -0.97 6.96
C THR A 122 -3.85 -0.70 8.17
N GLY A 123 -5.03 -1.30 8.17
CA GLY A 123 -5.90 -1.37 9.35
C GLY A 123 -5.87 -2.73 10.03
N ASP A 124 -5.05 -3.66 9.54
CA ASP A 124 -4.95 -5.01 10.08
C ASP A 124 -4.11 -5.01 11.37
N ARG A 125 -4.76 -5.26 12.49
CA ARG A 125 -4.10 -5.30 13.80
C ARG A 125 -3.03 -6.37 13.89
N ALA A 126 -3.23 -7.51 13.24
CA ALA A 126 -2.25 -8.59 13.25
C ALA A 126 -0.94 -8.17 12.55
N LEU A 127 -1.04 -7.36 11.50
CA LEU A 127 0.13 -6.79 10.84
C LEU A 127 0.77 -5.70 11.70
N ILE A 128 -0.02 -4.78 12.22
CA ILE A 128 0.45 -3.67 13.05
C ILE A 128 1.25 -4.18 14.26
N ASP A 129 0.78 -5.23 14.91
CA ASP A 129 1.42 -5.82 16.08
C ASP A 129 2.80 -6.42 15.77
N ARG A 130 3.08 -6.71 14.50
CA ARG A 130 4.35 -7.31 14.06
C ARG A 130 5.29 -6.34 13.37
N LEU A 131 4.80 -5.15 13.00
CA LEU A 131 5.59 -4.15 12.30
C LEU A 131 6.16 -3.13 13.31
N GLY A 132 7.35 -2.59 13.00
CA GLY A 132 7.90 -1.46 13.73
C GLY A 132 7.10 -0.19 13.49
N ALA A 133 7.16 0.75 14.42
CA ALA A 133 6.38 2.00 14.36
C ALA A 133 6.68 2.84 13.10
N ASP A 134 7.84 2.68 12.51
CA ASP A 134 8.26 3.37 11.29
C ASP A 134 7.93 2.59 10.01
N GLU A 135 7.33 1.40 10.14
CA GLU A 135 7.03 0.52 9.01
C GLU A 135 5.58 0.61 8.53
N TYR A 136 4.71 1.28 9.26
CA TYR A 136 3.28 1.33 8.91
C TYR A 136 2.64 2.68 9.19
N VAL A 137 1.49 2.87 8.55
CA VAL A 137 0.53 3.92 8.86
C VAL A 137 -0.76 3.21 9.24
N ALA A 138 -1.23 3.41 10.48
CA ALA A 138 -2.45 2.78 10.96
C ALA A 138 -3.70 3.48 10.39
N LEU A 139 -4.64 2.68 9.92
CA LEU A 139 -5.93 3.18 9.38
C LEU A 139 -7.10 2.80 10.27
#